data_99654a6964d6e5961e3789aab1735c98
#
_entry.id   99654a6964d6e5961e3789aab1735c98
#
_cell.length_a   1.000
_cell.length_b   1.000
_cell.length_c   1.000
_cell.angle_alpha   90.00
_cell.angle_beta   90.00
_cell.angle_gamma   90.00
#
_symmetry.space_group_name_H-M   'P 1'
#
loop_
_entity.id
_entity.type
_entity.pdbx_description
1 polymer ?
#
loop_
_entity_poly.entity_id
_entity_poly.type
_entity_poly.pdbx_seq_one_letter_code
_entity_poly.pdbx_strand_id
1 'polypeptide(L)'
;MLSQRKNIPAIRQAVEKLCAAGGRIIAEEAAGPVYAFPAPGEIMSLSNERLRACGLGYRAPYVRRAAEVCCGLETPLAGLADLPDGALYDALCAFYGVGRKIALCAMLFGFHRLNAFPMDVWMNRVAERHYPGGIPIERYAPWAGVMQQYMFAYERELAGKSEAALCISAAADA
;
A
#
# COMPACT_ATOMS: atom_id res chain seq x y z
N MET A 1 2.58 -1.57 -4.64
CA MET A 1 2.38 -2.63 -5.65
C MET A 1 1.70 -3.88 -5.08
N LEU A 2 2.14 -4.45 -3.96
CA LEU A 2 1.56 -5.66 -3.35
C LEU A 2 0.07 -5.55 -3.03
N SER A 3 -0.42 -4.34 -2.72
CA SER A 3 -1.82 -4.06 -2.33
C SER A 3 -2.82 -3.95 -3.48
N GLN A 4 -2.36 -3.89 -4.75
CA GLN A 4 -3.26 -3.71 -5.89
C GLN A 4 -4.34 -4.80 -5.95
N ARG A 5 -5.62 -4.40 -6.00
CA ARG A 5 -6.79 -5.30 -6.10
C ARG A 5 -6.75 -6.45 -5.09
N LYS A 6 -6.35 -6.17 -3.85
CA LYS A 6 -6.35 -7.12 -2.74
C LYS A 6 -7.01 -6.52 -1.51
N ASN A 7 -7.66 -7.37 -0.72
CA ASN A 7 -8.09 -7.00 0.63
C ASN A 7 -6.91 -7.03 1.61
N ILE A 8 -7.09 -6.40 2.77
CA ILE A 8 -6.02 -6.24 3.78
C ILE A 8 -5.45 -7.59 4.25
N PRO A 9 -6.25 -8.64 4.57
CA PRO A 9 -5.70 -9.94 4.94
C PRO A 9 -4.81 -10.55 3.86
N ALA A 10 -5.22 -10.47 2.59
CA ALA A 10 -4.42 -11.00 1.47
C ALA A 10 -3.14 -10.18 1.21
N ILE A 11 -3.16 -8.87 1.51
CA ILE A 11 -1.96 -8.02 1.46
C ILE A 11 -0.98 -8.47 2.53
N ARG A 12 -1.44 -8.59 3.79
CA ARG A 12 -0.62 -9.06 4.92
C ARG A 12 0.01 -10.40 4.61
N GLN A 13 -0.78 -11.38 4.19
CA GLN A 13 -0.27 -12.71 3.83
C GLN A 13 0.81 -12.67 2.73
N ALA A 14 0.62 -11.83 1.71
CA ALA A 14 1.61 -11.71 0.62
C ALA A 14 2.92 -11.06 1.10
N VAL A 15 2.84 -10.07 2.01
CA VAL A 15 4.02 -9.45 2.64
C VAL A 15 4.75 -10.47 3.49
N GLU A 16 4.07 -11.17 4.41
CA GLU A 16 4.68 -12.20 5.27
C GLU A 16 5.37 -13.30 4.45
N LYS A 17 4.70 -13.81 3.40
CA LYS A 17 5.29 -14.81 2.51
C LYS A 17 6.52 -14.28 1.78
N LEU A 18 6.52 -13.02 1.35
CA LEU A 18 7.66 -12.41 0.69
C LEU A 18 8.83 -12.22 1.66
N CYS A 19 8.55 -11.78 2.90
CA CYS A 19 9.55 -11.66 3.96
C CYS A 19 10.18 -13.01 4.26
N ALA A 20 9.40 -14.07 4.45
CA ALA A 20 9.91 -15.41 4.70
C ALA A 20 10.66 -16.03 3.50
N ALA A 21 10.35 -15.60 2.27
CA ALA A 21 10.99 -16.13 1.07
C ALA A 21 12.37 -15.51 0.78
N GLY A 22 12.58 -14.25 1.15
CA GLY A 22 13.78 -13.50 0.77
C GLY A 22 14.36 -12.59 1.86
N GLY A 23 13.66 -12.38 2.98
CA GLY A 23 14.12 -11.51 4.05
C GLY A 23 15.04 -12.24 5.04
N ARG A 24 15.96 -11.51 5.66
CA ARG A 24 16.78 -12.02 6.76
C ARG A 24 15.97 -12.11 8.04
N ILE A 25 16.30 -13.07 8.92
CA ILE A 25 15.71 -13.16 10.25
C ILE A 25 16.19 -11.96 11.10
N ILE A 26 15.28 -11.29 11.77
CA ILE A 26 15.54 -10.15 12.64
C ILE A 26 15.19 -10.41 14.10
N ALA A 27 14.35 -11.40 14.38
CA ALA A 27 14.00 -11.86 15.73
C ALA A 27 13.52 -13.30 15.69
N GLU A 28 13.61 -13.97 16.83
CA GLU A 28 12.96 -15.27 17.10
C GLU A 28 11.89 -15.03 18.16
N GLU A 29 10.65 -15.37 17.84
CA GLU A 29 9.50 -15.25 18.75
C GLU A 29 8.88 -16.62 19.02
N ALA A 30 8.00 -16.71 20.02
CA ALA A 30 7.33 -17.96 20.34
C ALA A 30 6.49 -18.53 19.17
N ALA A 31 6.03 -17.67 18.26
CA ALA A 31 5.31 -18.03 17.06
C ALA A 31 6.22 -18.40 15.86
N GLY A 32 7.54 -18.29 16.02
CA GLY A 32 8.54 -18.58 15.00
C GLY A 32 9.36 -17.35 14.59
N PRO A 33 10.22 -17.50 13.56
CA PRO A 33 11.13 -16.44 13.13
C PRO A 33 10.39 -15.26 12.51
N VAL A 34 10.83 -14.04 12.85
CA VAL A 34 10.40 -12.78 12.27
C VAL A 34 11.41 -12.34 11.21
N TYR A 35 10.92 -12.06 10.02
CA TYR A 35 11.75 -11.71 8.88
C TYR A 35 11.64 -10.23 8.54
N ALA A 36 12.76 -9.61 8.18
CA ALA A 36 12.77 -8.30 7.56
C ALA A 36 12.09 -8.34 6.19
N PHE A 37 11.56 -7.20 5.75
CA PHE A 37 11.17 -7.07 4.34
C PHE A 37 12.43 -7.16 3.46
N PRO A 38 12.43 -7.99 2.40
CA PRO A 38 13.63 -8.21 1.61
C PRO A 38 14.11 -6.96 0.89
N ALA A 39 15.41 -6.74 0.91
CA ALA A 39 16.07 -5.70 0.12
C ALA A 39 15.91 -5.96 -1.40
N PRO A 40 16.10 -4.95 -2.25
CA PRO A 40 15.98 -5.13 -3.70
C PRO A 40 16.83 -6.28 -4.26
N GLY A 41 18.08 -6.40 -3.82
CA GLY A 41 18.97 -7.49 -4.23
C GLY A 41 18.47 -8.87 -3.81
N GLU A 42 17.89 -8.99 -2.62
CA GLU A 42 17.28 -10.22 -2.12
C GLU A 42 16.02 -10.60 -2.95
N ILE A 43 15.21 -9.63 -3.35
CA ILE A 43 14.07 -9.85 -4.27
C ILE A 43 14.57 -10.34 -5.63
N MET A 44 15.66 -9.77 -6.13
CA MET A 44 16.26 -10.17 -7.40
C MET A 44 16.78 -11.59 -7.39
N SER A 45 17.24 -12.10 -6.26
CA SER A 45 17.71 -13.49 -6.10
C SER A 45 16.58 -14.53 -6.11
N LEU A 46 15.32 -14.12 -5.88
CA LEU A 46 14.17 -15.02 -5.92
C LEU A 46 13.78 -15.37 -7.36
N SER A 47 13.45 -16.63 -7.62
CA SER A 47 12.88 -17.03 -8.92
C SER A 47 11.47 -16.45 -9.12
N ASN A 48 11.02 -16.39 -10.38
CA ASN A 48 9.66 -15.94 -10.67
C ASN A 48 8.60 -16.86 -10.04
N GLU A 49 8.86 -18.16 -9.94
CA GLU A 49 7.99 -19.14 -9.30
C GLU A 49 7.87 -18.85 -7.80
N ARG A 50 8.96 -18.53 -7.12
CA ARG A 50 8.95 -18.15 -5.71
C ARG A 50 8.19 -16.84 -5.47
N LEU A 51 8.39 -15.83 -6.31
CA LEU A 51 7.60 -14.59 -6.23
C LEU A 51 6.10 -14.84 -6.43
N ARG A 52 5.70 -15.72 -7.37
CA ARG A 52 4.31 -16.09 -7.58
C ARG A 52 3.73 -16.85 -6.38
N ALA A 53 4.51 -17.76 -5.79
CA ALA A 53 4.15 -18.54 -4.59
C ALA A 53 3.88 -17.64 -3.36
N CYS A 54 4.50 -16.46 -3.29
CA CYS A 54 4.17 -15.44 -2.27
C CYS A 54 2.77 -14.80 -2.48
N GLY A 55 1.99 -15.29 -3.44
CA GLY A 55 0.66 -14.76 -3.72
C GLY A 55 0.68 -13.46 -4.52
N LEU A 56 1.78 -13.12 -5.20
CA LEU A 56 1.89 -11.89 -5.98
C LEU A 56 1.08 -11.97 -7.31
N GLY A 57 0.94 -13.16 -7.89
CA GLY A 57 0.24 -13.35 -9.16
C GLY A 57 0.82 -12.45 -10.25
N TYR A 58 -0.02 -11.71 -10.96
CA TYR A 58 0.38 -10.77 -12.02
C TYR A 58 1.26 -9.59 -11.51
N ARG A 59 1.39 -9.41 -10.19
CA ARG A 59 2.22 -8.35 -9.59
C ARG A 59 3.69 -8.75 -9.46
N ALA A 60 4.02 -10.03 -9.61
CA ALA A 60 5.39 -10.51 -9.51
C ALA A 60 6.36 -9.77 -10.47
N PRO A 61 6.01 -9.55 -11.76
CA PRO A 61 6.84 -8.74 -12.65
C PRO A 61 7.02 -7.28 -12.18
N TYR A 62 5.99 -6.67 -11.56
CA TYR A 62 6.09 -5.30 -11.07
C TYR A 62 7.07 -5.19 -9.90
N VAL A 63 6.99 -6.15 -8.96
CA VAL A 63 7.89 -6.20 -7.80
C VAL A 63 9.32 -6.44 -8.26
N ARG A 64 9.54 -7.39 -9.17
CA ARG A 64 10.87 -7.66 -9.74
C ARG A 64 11.43 -6.43 -10.44
N ARG A 65 10.64 -5.81 -11.32
CA ARG A 65 11.10 -4.64 -12.08
C ARG A 65 11.41 -3.45 -11.17
N ALA A 66 10.63 -3.26 -10.10
CA ALA A 66 10.93 -2.24 -9.09
C ALA A 66 12.26 -2.54 -8.37
N ALA A 67 12.51 -3.79 -8.01
CA ALA A 67 13.76 -4.20 -7.40
C ALA A 67 14.96 -4.00 -8.35
N GLU A 68 14.82 -4.33 -9.64
CA GLU A 68 15.84 -4.07 -10.67
C GLU A 68 16.19 -2.58 -10.74
N VAL A 69 15.18 -1.72 -10.84
CA VAL A 69 15.38 -0.26 -10.87
C VAL A 69 16.10 0.20 -9.61
N CYS A 70 15.65 -0.25 -8.43
CA CYS A 70 16.28 0.13 -7.16
C CYS A 70 17.74 -0.34 -7.06
N CYS A 71 18.08 -1.50 -7.60
CA CYS A 71 19.48 -1.97 -7.65
C CYS A 71 20.34 -1.18 -8.63
N GLY A 72 19.75 -0.63 -9.69
CA GLY A 72 20.45 0.13 -10.72
C GLY A 72 20.52 1.64 -10.48
N LEU A 73 19.89 2.14 -9.42
CA LEU A 73 19.94 3.57 -9.10
C LEU A 73 21.35 3.97 -8.63
N GLU A 74 21.90 5.01 -9.22
CA GLU A 74 23.14 5.66 -8.77
C GLU A 74 22.98 6.26 -7.37
N THR A 75 21.78 6.79 -7.10
CA THR A 75 21.40 7.31 -5.77
C THR A 75 20.41 6.35 -5.12
N PRO A 76 20.60 5.95 -3.86
CA PRO A 76 19.63 5.14 -3.13
C PRO A 76 18.22 5.77 -3.17
N LEU A 77 17.16 4.95 -3.05
CA LEU A 77 15.77 5.43 -2.97
C LEU A 77 15.59 6.55 -1.92
N ALA A 78 16.40 6.54 -0.86
CA ALA A 78 16.42 7.61 0.14
C ALA A 78 16.73 8.98 -0.47
N GLY A 79 17.55 9.07 -1.51
CA GLY A 79 17.83 10.33 -2.20
C GLY A 79 16.62 10.93 -2.93
N LEU A 80 15.58 10.14 -3.21
CA LEU A 80 14.32 10.67 -3.71
C LEU A 80 13.58 11.53 -2.66
N ALA A 81 13.91 11.35 -1.38
CA ALA A 81 13.29 12.14 -0.30
C ALA A 81 13.61 13.64 -0.38
N ASP A 82 14.71 14.01 -1.02
CA ASP A 82 15.12 15.42 -1.17
C ASP A 82 14.42 16.11 -2.35
N LEU A 83 13.70 15.36 -3.19
CA LEU A 83 12.98 15.93 -4.33
C LEU A 83 11.73 16.71 -3.87
N PRO A 84 11.40 17.81 -4.57
CA PRO A 84 10.08 18.44 -4.44
C PRO A 84 8.96 17.45 -4.77
N ASP A 85 7.77 17.65 -4.18
CA ASP A 85 6.64 16.71 -4.28
C ASP A 85 6.28 16.34 -5.71
N GLY A 86 6.27 17.29 -6.65
CA GLY A 86 5.98 17.02 -8.06
C GLY A 86 7.02 16.10 -8.70
N ALA A 87 8.30 16.39 -8.50
CA ALA A 87 9.40 15.57 -9.03
C ALA A 87 9.43 14.17 -8.39
N LEU A 88 9.17 14.08 -7.08
CA LEU A 88 9.04 12.80 -6.39
C LEU A 88 7.88 11.98 -6.95
N TYR A 89 6.72 12.62 -7.17
CA TYR A 89 5.56 11.96 -7.77
C TYR A 89 5.89 11.39 -9.16
N ASP A 90 6.52 12.18 -10.03
CA ASP A 90 6.90 11.77 -11.38
C ASP A 90 7.93 10.63 -11.35
N ALA A 91 8.93 10.72 -10.49
CA ALA A 91 9.92 9.66 -10.29
C ALA A 91 9.27 8.35 -9.82
N LEU A 92 8.29 8.40 -8.93
CA LEU A 92 7.55 7.23 -8.47
C LEU A 92 6.65 6.65 -9.58
N CYS A 93 6.01 7.49 -10.38
CA CYS A 93 5.19 7.06 -11.51
C CYS A 93 6.00 6.42 -12.64
N ALA A 94 7.30 6.69 -12.73
CA ALA A 94 8.19 6.05 -13.70
C ALA A 94 8.44 4.56 -13.41
N PHE A 95 8.17 4.09 -12.19
CA PHE A 95 8.27 2.66 -11.89
C PHE A 95 7.15 1.89 -12.58
N TYR A 96 7.51 0.81 -13.26
CA TYR A 96 6.57 -0.05 -13.96
C TYR A 96 5.48 -0.60 -13.03
N GLY A 97 4.22 -0.33 -13.34
CA GLY A 97 3.07 -0.73 -12.53
C GLY A 97 2.72 0.23 -11.39
N VAL A 98 3.39 1.37 -11.27
CA VAL A 98 3.04 2.44 -10.34
C VAL A 98 2.18 3.48 -11.05
N GLY A 99 0.90 3.54 -10.68
CA GLY A 99 0.00 4.62 -11.11
C GLY A 99 -0.18 5.64 -9.99
N ARG A 100 -0.97 6.68 -10.28
CA ARG A 100 -1.23 7.82 -9.38
C ARG A 100 -1.50 7.41 -7.91
N LYS A 101 -2.42 6.48 -7.69
CA LYS A 101 -2.79 6.05 -6.33
C LYS A 101 -1.60 5.45 -5.58
N ILE A 102 -0.80 4.62 -6.25
CA ILE A 102 0.35 3.96 -5.63
C ILE A 102 1.47 4.96 -5.35
N ALA A 103 1.73 5.88 -6.28
CA ALA A 103 2.70 6.95 -6.08
C ALA A 103 2.32 7.82 -4.86
N LEU A 104 1.07 8.27 -4.76
CA LEU A 104 0.60 9.05 -3.62
C LEU A 104 0.65 8.26 -2.30
N CYS A 105 0.37 6.94 -2.31
CA CYS A 105 0.56 6.11 -1.13
C CYS A 105 2.05 6.01 -0.73
N ALA A 106 2.96 5.85 -1.70
CA ALA A 106 4.39 5.82 -1.42
C ALA A 106 4.87 7.16 -0.87
N MET A 107 4.41 8.28 -1.43
CA MET A 107 4.70 9.62 -0.92
C MET A 107 4.23 9.78 0.53
N LEU A 108 2.98 9.42 0.84
CA LEU A 108 2.41 9.57 2.17
C LEU A 108 3.13 8.70 3.21
N PHE A 109 3.24 7.40 2.94
CA PHE A 109 3.71 6.42 3.94
C PHE A 109 5.22 6.17 3.89
N GLY A 110 5.84 6.26 2.71
CA GLY A 110 7.26 5.98 2.51
C GLY A 110 8.14 7.23 2.62
N PHE A 111 7.67 8.35 2.07
CA PHE A 111 8.42 9.60 2.03
C PHE A 111 7.88 10.68 2.99
N HIS A 112 6.93 10.34 3.82
CA HIS A 112 6.34 11.22 4.83
C HIS A 112 5.79 12.55 4.26
N ARG A 113 5.25 12.51 3.02
CA ARG A 113 4.60 13.67 2.38
C ARG A 113 3.16 13.77 2.86
N LEU A 114 2.96 14.37 4.03
CA LEU A 114 1.69 14.32 4.77
C LEU A 114 0.52 15.03 4.06
N ASN A 115 0.81 15.79 3.02
CA ASN A 115 -0.21 16.41 2.17
C ASN A 115 -0.61 15.53 0.97
N ALA A 116 0.07 14.41 0.72
CA ALA A 116 -0.28 13.48 -0.35
C ALA A 116 -1.62 12.79 -0.04
N PHE A 117 -2.59 12.91 -0.95
CA PHE A 117 -3.96 12.43 -0.75
C PHE A 117 -4.28 11.31 -1.76
N PRO A 118 -4.02 10.02 -1.43
CA PRO A 118 -4.35 8.92 -2.31
C PRO A 118 -5.87 8.66 -2.35
N MET A 119 -6.47 8.78 -3.54
CA MET A 119 -7.85 8.38 -3.78
C MET A 119 -7.93 6.88 -4.02
N ASP A 120 -8.76 6.18 -3.27
CA ASP A 120 -9.07 4.77 -3.46
C ASP A 120 -10.58 4.52 -3.42
N VAL A 121 -11.00 3.25 -3.47
CA VAL A 121 -12.42 2.88 -3.45
C VAL A 121 -13.14 3.41 -2.22
N TRP A 122 -12.48 3.43 -1.06
CA TRP A 122 -13.05 3.96 0.18
C TRP A 122 -13.20 5.47 0.14
N MET A 123 -12.19 6.16 -0.36
CA MET A 123 -12.22 7.61 -0.51
C MET A 123 -13.24 8.07 -1.56
N ASN A 124 -13.46 7.27 -2.61
CA ASN A 124 -14.55 7.53 -3.55
C ASN A 124 -15.92 7.41 -2.87
N ARG A 125 -16.12 6.40 -2.02
CA ARG A 125 -17.36 6.27 -1.20
C ARG A 125 -17.53 7.45 -0.24
N VAL A 126 -16.45 7.89 0.41
CA VAL A 126 -16.47 9.09 1.26
C VAL A 126 -16.90 10.32 0.45
N ALA A 127 -16.32 10.51 -0.73
CA ALA A 127 -16.67 11.62 -1.63
C ALA A 127 -18.14 11.58 -2.02
N GLU A 128 -18.63 10.44 -2.49
CA GLU A 128 -20.03 10.27 -2.90
C GLU A 128 -21.02 10.47 -1.75
N ARG A 129 -20.70 10.01 -0.55
CA ARG A 129 -21.60 10.03 0.60
C ARG A 129 -21.61 11.37 1.34
N HIS A 130 -20.44 11.98 1.51
CA HIS A 130 -20.27 13.12 2.43
C HIS A 130 -19.86 14.42 1.72
N TYR A 131 -19.39 14.35 0.49
CA TYR A 131 -18.85 15.50 -0.24
C TYR A 131 -19.37 15.56 -1.69
N PRO A 132 -20.67 15.86 -1.90
CA PRO A 132 -21.25 15.90 -3.25
C PRO A 132 -20.58 16.93 -4.18
N GLY A 133 -19.86 17.92 -3.62
CA GLY A 133 -19.06 18.90 -4.36
C GLY A 133 -17.58 18.51 -4.49
N GLY A 134 -17.20 17.29 -4.09
CA GLY A 134 -15.80 16.84 -4.02
C GLY A 134 -15.17 17.11 -2.65
N ILE A 135 -14.19 16.29 -2.28
CA ILE A 135 -13.46 16.46 -1.01
C ILE A 135 -12.61 17.73 -1.10
N PRO A 136 -12.74 18.69 -0.16
CA PRO A 136 -11.98 19.94 -0.18
C PRO A 136 -10.54 19.70 0.34
N ILE A 137 -9.73 18.97 -0.44
CA ILE A 137 -8.40 18.49 -0.04
C ILE A 137 -7.50 19.64 0.42
N GLU A 138 -7.54 20.77 -0.29
CA GLU A 138 -6.72 21.95 0.00
C GLU A 138 -7.00 22.55 1.38
N ARG A 139 -8.25 22.39 1.89
CA ARG A 139 -8.64 22.85 3.22
C ARG A 139 -7.90 22.10 4.35
N TYR A 140 -7.44 20.92 4.06
CA TYR A 140 -6.74 20.07 5.03
C TYR A 140 -5.21 20.18 4.95
N ALA A 141 -4.68 21.02 4.04
CA ALA A 141 -3.24 21.26 3.94
C ALA A 141 -2.68 21.86 5.22
N PRO A 142 -1.47 21.49 5.64
CA PRO A 142 -0.53 20.56 4.97
C PRO A 142 -0.70 19.09 5.39
N TRP A 143 -1.83 18.73 6.00
CA TRP A 143 -2.09 17.41 6.60
C TRP A 143 -3.17 16.61 5.86
N ALA A 144 -3.40 16.91 4.58
CA ALA A 144 -4.49 16.31 3.82
C ALA A 144 -4.43 14.76 3.79
N GLY A 145 -3.23 14.18 3.67
CA GLY A 145 -3.05 12.73 3.72
C GLY A 145 -3.33 12.12 5.08
N VAL A 146 -3.04 12.83 6.16
CA VAL A 146 -3.41 12.40 7.52
C VAL A 146 -4.93 12.40 7.65
N MET A 147 -5.60 13.47 7.20
CA MET A 147 -7.05 13.55 7.20
C MET A 147 -7.69 12.45 6.37
N GLN A 148 -7.10 12.11 5.23
CA GLN A 148 -7.51 10.97 4.40
C GLN A 148 -7.52 9.65 5.20
N GLN A 149 -6.54 9.42 6.10
CA GLN A 149 -6.50 8.21 6.92
C GLN A 149 -7.64 8.17 7.95
N TYR A 150 -8.01 9.30 8.54
CA TYR A 150 -9.18 9.37 9.43
C TYR A 150 -10.48 9.09 8.66
N MET A 151 -10.66 9.68 7.49
CA MET A 151 -11.82 9.43 6.63
C MET A 151 -11.89 7.94 6.24
N PHE A 152 -10.76 7.35 5.87
CA PHE A 152 -10.66 5.93 5.51
C PHE A 152 -11.03 5.02 6.68
N ALA A 153 -10.50 5.29 7.87
CA ALA A 153 -10.78 4.49 9.07
C ALA A 153 -12.27 4.58 9.45
N TYR A 154 -12.84 5.77 9.44
CA TYR A 154 -14.24 6.02 9.73
C TYR A 154 -15.19 5.30 8.75
N GLU A 155 -14.97 5.44 7.45
CA GLU A 155 -15.81 4.79 6.45
C GLU A 155 -15.74 3.26 6.52
N ARG A 156 -14.57 2.70 6.83
CA ARG A 156 -14.42 1.27 7.06
C ARG A 156 -15.17 0.78 8.30
N GLU A 157 -15.14 1.54 9.38
CA GLU A 157 -15.87 1.20 10.60
C GLU A 157 -17.38 1.22 10.35
N LEU A 158 -17.89 2.21 9.63
CA LEU A 158 -19.30 2.28 9.23
C LEU A 158 -19.71 1.06 8.38
N ALA A 159 -18.89 0.67 7.40
CA ALA A 159 -19.16 -0.50 6.57
C ALA A 159 -19.18 -1.80 7.40
N GLY A 160 -18.24 -1.99 8.32
CA GLY A 160 -18.22 -3.15 9.21
C GLY A 160 -19.45 -3.23 10.13
N LYS A 161 -19.94 -2.10 10.64
CA LYS A 161 -21.17 -2.04 11.44
C LYS A 161 -22.40 -2.39 10.60
N SER A 162 -22.45 -1.93 9.35
CA SER A 162 -23.54 -2.23 8.43
C SER A 162 -23.60 -3.73 8.06
N GLU A 163 -22.45 -4.35 7.78
CA GLU A 163 -22.37 -5.80 7.52
C GLU A 163 -22.77 -6.63 8.73
N ALA A 164 -22.34 -6.24 9.93
CA ALA A 164 -22.73 -6.92 11.17
C ALA A 164 -24.24 -6.81 11.46
N ALA A 165 -24.85 -5.65 11.22
CA ALA A 165 -26.29 -5.45 11.39
C ALA A 165 -27.10 -6.29 10.40
N LEU A 166 -26.68 -6.43 9.16
CA LEU A 166 -27.31 -7.28 8.15
C LEU A 166 -27.24 -8.76 8.52
N CYS A 167 -26.10 -9.23 9.06
CA CYS A 167 -25.95 -10.60 9.53
C CYS A 167 -26.89 -10.92 10.72
N ILE A 168 -27.09 -9.97 11.64
CA ILE A 168 -27.98 -10.13 12.80
C ILE A 168 -29.45 -10.19 12.32
N SER A 169 -29.87 -9.35 11.38
CA SER A 169 -31.24 -9.37 10.87
C SER A 169 -31.54 -10.65 10.08
N ALA A 170 -30.61 -11.13 9.27
CA ALA A 170 -30.76 -12.38 8.54
C ALA A 170 -30.80 -13.63 9.44
N ALA A 171 -30.18 -13.56 10.64
CA ALA A 171 -30.24 -14.64 11.64
C ALA A 171 -31.51 -14.57 12.51
N ALA A 172 -32.21 -13.44 12.54
CA ALA A 172 -33.46 -13.27 13.27
C ALA A 172 -34.69 -13.70 12.43
N ASP A 173 -34.55 -13.76 11.11
CA ASP A 173 -35.60 -14.14 10.15
C ASP A 173 -35.52 -15.64 9.74
N ALA A 174 -34.59 -16.42 10.33
CA ALA A 174 -34.38 -17.84 10.09
C ALA A 174 -34.74 -18.69 11.31
#